data_0af4ace324360cce2253289c22ff1a3e
#
_entry.id   0af4ace324360cce2253289c22ff1a3e
#
_cell.length_a   1.000
_cell.length_b   1.000
_cell.length_c   1.000
_cell.angle_alpha   90.00
_cell.angle_beta   90.00
_cell.angle_gamma   90.00
#
_symmetry.space_group_name_H-M   'P 1'
#
loop_
_entity.id
_entity.type
_entity.pdbx_description
1 polymer ?
#
loop_
_entity_poly.entity_id
_entity_poly.type
_entity_poly.pdbx_seq_one_letter_code
_entity_poly.pdbx_strand_id
1 'polypeptide(L)'
;ITGKFVFAEEAKPYLDYAKIGAEQRKQLGGTHTEQGFVKRREVVQTQKEAGRPAFALTLVSPTGTCCLDLPASDDTLEQTKKALGLDDLGSAAIQGVEIDYPWAHLLPTDSITVEDANTLAECVQAMSKRELKMLGAVLEVEEPRSYYDAGCIAMDIDDYELVDGSEHEYAWNALRAAGASEDALEMLNGYTDFDALGRDEMEADGVRETAFGSVKRLSAPWLRQEPEMGQTMC
;
A
#
# COMPACT_ATOMS: atom_id res chain seq x y z
N ILE A 1 22.21 -0.53 6.83
CA ILE A 1 22.98 -1.49 6.03
C ILE A 1 24.03 -0.68 5.30
N THR A 2 25.26 -0.69 5.78
CA THR A 2 26.40 -0.09 5.08
C THR A 2 26.85 -1.09 4.00
N GLY A 3 26.37 -0.89 2.77
CA GLY A 3 26.89 -1.63 1.62
C GLY A 3 28.39 -1.33 1.47
N LYS A 4 29.24 -2.25 1.90
CA LYS A 4 30.66 -2.23 1.54
C LYS A 4 30.77 -2.78 0.13
N PHE A 5 31.03 -1.93 -0.83
CA PHE A 5 31.50 -2.40 -2.12
C PHE A 5 32.90 -3.01 -1.92
N VAL A 6 33.00 -4.31 -2.14
CA VAL A 6 34.28 -5.02 -2.10
C VAL A 6 34.75 -5.13 -3.55
N PHE A 7 35.70 -4.28 -3.92
CA PHE A 7 36.39 -4.37 -5.20
C PHE A 7 37.60 -5.30 -5.05
N ALA A 8 37.95 -6.03 -6.11
CA ALA A 8 39.18 -6.77 -6.14
C ALA A 8 40.39 -5.84 -5.93
N GLU A 9 41.37 -6.26 -5.15
CA GLU A 9 42.54 -5.43 -4.79
C GLU A 9 43.26 -4.87 -6.02
N GLU A 10 43.34 -5.66 -7.12
CA GLU A 10 43.97 -5.31 -8.36
C GLU A 10 43.22 -4.19 -9.13
N ALA A 11 41.94 -4.02 -8.91
CA ALA A 11 41.13 -2.98 -9.55
C ALA A 11 41.17 -1.63 -8.81
N LYS A 12 41.54 -1.62 -7.53
CA LYS A 12 41.56 -0.40 -6.71
C LYS A 12 42.37 0.75 -7.27
N PRO A 13 43.58 0.55 -7.87
CA PRO A 13 44.41 1.64 -8.44
C PRO A 13 43.76 2.33 -9.64
N TYR A 14 42.81 1.68 -10.30
CA TYR A 14 42.17 2.18 -11.52
C TYR A 14 40.80 2.80 -11.26
N LEU A 15 40.35 2.81 -10.00
CA LEU A 15 39.06 3.36 -9.63
C LEU A 15 39.15 4.88 -9.40
N ASP A 16 38.30 5.61 -10.11
CA ASP A 16 38.11 7.04 -9.85
C ASP A 16 37.16 7.20 -8.63
N TYR A 17 37.77 7.20 -7.46
CA TYR A 17 37.03 7.34 -6.19
C TYR A 17 36.28 8.65 -6.08
N ALA A 18 36.73 9.72 -6.75
CA ALA A 18 36.05 11.00 -6.76
C ALA A 18 34.72 10.90 -7.54
N LYS A 19 34.74 10.21 -8.68
CA LYS A 19 33.57 9.98 -9.52
C LYS A 19 32.58 9.05 -8.87
N ILE A 20 33.06 7.95 -8.27
CA ILE A 20 32.22 7.01 -7.50
C ILE A 20 31.57 7.72 -6.30
N GLY A 21 32.33 8.53 -5.57
CA GLY A 21 31.81 9.31 -4.45
C GLY A 21 30.81 10.40 -4.85
N ALA A 22 30.95 10.98 -6.06
CA ALA A 22 30.02 11.95 -6.62
C ALA A 22 28.68 11.29 -7.04
N GLU A 23 28.78 10.11 -7.66
CA GLU A 23 27.62 9.30 -8.06
C GLU A 23 26.83 8.83 -6.83
N GLN A 24 27.51 8.30 -5.84
CA GLN A 24 26.87 7.89 -4.56
C GLN A 24 26.24 9.07 -3.83
N ARG A 25 26.82 10.27 -3.91
CA ARG A 25 26.17 11.47 -3.34
C ARG A 25 24.86 11.82 -4.01
N LYS A 26 24.77 11.66 -5.34
CA LYS A 26 23.50 11.86 -6.06
C LYS A 26 22.42 10.86 -5.66
N GLN A 27 22.81 9.59 -5.49
CA GLN A 27 21.88 8.52 -5.13
C GLN A 27 21.47 8.56 -3.66
N LEU A 28 22.36 8.95 -2.74
CA LEU A 28 22.13 8.86 -1.30
C LEU A 28 21.62 10.15 -0.65
N GLY A 29 21.61 11.28 -1.35
CA GLY A 29 21.05 12.55 -0.86
C GLY A 29 21.67 13.02 0.47
N GLY A 30 23.00 13.05 0.60
CA GLY A 30 23.68 13.48 1.81
C GLY A 30 24.68 14.61 1.59
N THR A 31 25.20 15.19 2.67
CA THR A 31 26.20 16.26 2.67
C THR A 31 27.46 15.83 3.41
N HIS A 32 28.64 16.17 2.87
CA HIS A 32 29.92 16.01 3.57
C HIS A 32 30.12 17.15 4.56
N THR A 33 30.42 16.78 5.79
CA THR A 33 30.89 17.68 6.85
C THR A 33 32.34 17.36 7.19
N GLU A 34 33.03 18.22 7.94
CA GLU A 34 34.39 17.98 8.41
C GLU A 34 34.53 16.68 9.26
N GLN A 35 33.44 16.17 9.79
CA GLN A 35 33.38 14.96 10.60
C GLN A 35 32.93 13.69 9.84
N GLY A 36 32.63 13.80 8.52
CA GLY A 36 32.25 12.68 7.68
C GLY A 36 31.00 12.93 6.82
N PHE A 37 30.52 11.86 6.18
CA PHE A 37 29.32 11.92 5.33
C PHE A 37 28.06 11.76 6.19
N VAL A 38 27.24 12.81 6.25
CA VAL A 38 25.94 12.79 6.92
C VAL A 38 24.86 12.58 5.86
N LYS A 39 24.29 11.38 5.84
CA LYS A 39 23.06 11.12 5.13
C LYS A 39 21.93 11.78 5.92
N ARG A 40 21.20 12.69 5.30
CA ARG A 40 19.90 13.06 5.84
C ARG A 40 19.09 11.77 5.89
N ARG A 41 18.92 11.21 7.07
CA ARG A 41 17.86 10.24 7.26
C ARG A 41 16.62 11.02 6.85
N GLU A 42 15.99 10.66 5.74
CA GLU A 42 14.57 10.87 5.67
C GLU A 42 14.03 10.08 6.87
N VAL A 43 13.90 10.76 7.98
CA VAL A 43 12.81 10.50 8.86
C VAL A 43 11.65 10.65 7.89
N VAL A 44 11.08 9.53 7.47
CA VAL A 44 9.68 9.52 7.08
C VAL A 44 9.02 10.04 8.36
N GLN A 45 8.99 11.36 8.48
CA GLN A 45 7.98 12.00 9.25
C GLN A 45 6.75 11.57 8.45
N THR A 46 6.13 10.49 8.88
CA THR A 46 4.69 10.53 9.02
C THR A 46 4.45 11.84 9.77
N GLN A 47 4.43 12.96 9.03
CA GLN A 47 3.64 14.06 9.45
C GLN A 47 2.23 13.46 9.42
N LYS A 48 1.90 12.83 10.56
CA LYS A 48 0.55 12.85 11.04
C LYS A 48 0.24 14.34 10.93
N GLU A 49 -0.46 14.74 9.86
CA GLU A 49 -1.12 16.04 9.82
C GLU A 49 -2.11 15.93 10.97
N ALA A 50 -1.63 16.29 12.15
CA ALA A 50 -2.40 16.26 13.36
C ALA A 50 -3.55 17.24 13.13
N GLY A 51 -4.72 16.70 12.82
CA GLY A 51 -5.93 17.46 12.72
C GLY A 51 -6.82 17.29 11.49
N ARG A 52 -6.41 16.54 10.45
CA ARG A 52 -7.35 16.29 9.34
C ARG A 52 -8.05 14.95 9.56
N PRO A 53 -9.40 14.90 9.56
CA PRO A 53 -10.13 13.65 9.68
C PRO A 53 -9.82 12.74 8.50
N ALA A 54 -9.80 11.42 8.72
CA ALA A 54 -9.67 10.47 7.63
C ALA A 54 -10.91 10.48 6.75
N PHE A 55 -12.09 10.53 7.38
CA PHE A 55 -13.39 10.64 6.72
C PHE A 55 -14.24 11.70 7.41
N ALA A 56 -15.24 12.25 6.70
CA ALA A 56 -16.30 13.06 7.28
C ALA A 56 -17.66 12.53 6.83
N LEU A 57 -18.53 12.23 7.79
CA LEU A 57 -19.89 11.76 7.53
C LEU A 57 -20.89 12.89 7.76
N THR A 58 -21.82 13.06 6.83
CA THR A 58 -23.00 13.90 7.04
C THR A 58 -24.16 13.03 7.50
N LEU A 59 -24.52 13.15 8.80
CA LEU A 59 -25.58 12.40 9.44
C LEU A 59 -26.85 13.25 9.53
N VAL A 60 -27.97 12.64 9.24
CA VAL A 60 -29.29 13.28 9.27
C VAL A 60 -30.26 12.49 10.14
N SER A 61 -30.99 13.20 10.99
CA SER A 61 -32.08 12.68 11.79
C SER A 61 -33.33 13.58 11.66
N PRO A 62 -34.50 13.16 12.18
CA PRO A 62 -35.66 14.04 12.22
C PRO A 62 -35.48 15.35 12.99
N THR A 63 -34.49 15.41 13.88
CA THR A 63 -34.18 16.56 14.73
C THR A 63 -33.13 17.49 14.17
N GLY A 64 -32.32 17.03 13.20
CA GLY A 64 -31.27 17.87 12.60
C GLY A 64 -30.23 17.11 11.78
N THR A 65 -29.21 17.85 11.37
CA THR A 65 -28.07 17.35 10.60
C THR A 65 -26.80 17.63 11.39
N CYS A 66 -25.86 16.69 11.38
CA CYS A 66 -24.55 16.81 12.02
C CYS A 66 -23.46 16.27 11.09
N CYS A 67 -22.32 16.95 11.06
CA CYS A 67 -21.09 16.45 10.44
C CYS A 67 -20.27 15.73 11.52
N LEU A 68 -19.84 14.52 11.23
CA LEU A 68 -19.03 13.68 12.11
C LEU A 68 -17.70 13.36 11.46
N ASP A 69 -16.63 13.88 12.03
CA ASP A 69 -15.26 13.59 11.62
C ASP A 69 -14.79 12.25 12.20
N LEU A 70 -14.23 11.39 11.36
CA LEU A 70 -13.75 10.07 11.74
C LEU A 70 -12.22 9.95 11.56
N PRO A 71 -11.53 9.17 12.41
CA PRO A 71 -12.11 8.39 13.51
C PRO A 71 -12.55 9.27 14.68
N ALA A 72 -13.68 8.91 15.25
CA ALA A 72 -14.31 9.59 16.38
C ALA A 72 -14.16 8.76 17.66
N SER A 73 -13.89 9.42 18.79
CA SER A 73 -13.91 8.78 20.10
C SER A 73 -15.32 8.45 20.56
N ASP A 74 -15.45 7.52 21.51
CA ASP A 74 -16.74 7.17 22.13
C ASP A 74 -17.47 8.40 22.67
N ASP A 75 -16.75 9.35 23.30
CA ASP A 75 -17.32 10.59 23.80
C ASP A 75 -17.91 11.45 22.66
N THR A 76 -17.23 11.50 21.51
CA THR A 76 -17.69 12.23 20.31
C THR A 76 -18.93 11.57 19.72
N LEU A 77 -18.93 10.24 19.63
CA LEU A 77 -20.08 9.47 19.15
C LEU A 77 -21.30 9.69 20.06
N GLU A 78 -21.12 9.67 21.39
CA GLU A 78 -22.19 9.95 22.35
C GLU A 78 -22.71 11.38 22.27
N GLN A 79 -21.84 12.37 22.05
CA GLN A 79 -22.26 13.76 21.85
C GLN A 79 -23.05 13.91 20.55
N THR A 80 -22.63 13.25 19.49
CA THR A 80 -23.32 13.24 18.20
C THR A 80 -24.71 12.60 18.31
N LYS A 81 -24.86 11.47 19.03
CA LYS A 81 -26.17 10.88 19.33
C LYS A 81 -27.12 11.86 20.02
N LYS A 82 -26.62 12.52 21.05
CA LYS A 82 -27.40 13.52 21.78
C LYS A 82 -27.80 14.71 20.91
N ALA A 83 -26.88 15.21 20.08
CA ALA A 83 -27.15 16.31 19.17
C ALA A 83 -28.21 15.97 18.11
N LEU A 84 -28.23 14.71 17.65
CA LEU A 84 -29.21 14.21 16.70
C LEU A 84 -30.50 13.70 17.36
N GLY A 85 -30.58 13.71 18.71
CA GLY A 85 -31.72 13.21 19.45
C GLY A 85 -32.00 11.74 19.24
N LEU A 86 -30.93 10.93 19.04
CA LEU A 86 -31.03 9.49 18.78
C LEU A 86 -30.49 8.67 19.95
N ASP A 87 -31.05 7.50 20.15
CA ASP A 87 -30.55 6.51 21.10
C ASP A 87 -29.36 5.70 20.49
N ASP A 88 -29.36 5.56 19.16
CA ASP A 88 -28.36 4.83 18.40
C ASP A 88 -28.05 5.54 17.08
N LEU A 89 -26.75 5.66 16.73
CA LEU A 89 -26.29 6.25 15.46
C LEU A 89 -26.64 5.39 14.25
N GLY A 90 -26.90 4.11 14.42
CA GLY A 90 -27.43 3.24 13.37
C GLY A 90 -28.81 3.68 12.84
N SER A 91 -29.54 4.51 13.61
CA SER A 91 -30.80 5.11 13.18
C SER A 91 -30.65 6.42 12.39
N ALA A 92 -29.45 6.97 12.31
CA ALA A 92 -29.18 8.15 11.50
C ALA A 92 -29.08 7.78 10.01
N ALA A 93 -29.64 8.62 9.14
CA ALA A 93 -29.39 8.49 7.72
C ALA A 93 -28.03 9.12 7.36
N ILE A 94 -27.17 8.38 6.70
CA ILE A 94 -25.91 8.91 6.17
C ILE A 94 -26.22 9.52 4.81
N GLN A 95 -26.15 10.85 4.70
CA GLN A 95 -26.47 11.60 3.50
C GLN A 95 -25.24 11.80 2.62
N GLY A 96 -24.03 11.83 3.19
CA GLY A 96 -22.79 12.03 2.47
C GLY A 96 -21.59 11.49 3.22
N VAL A 97 -20.59 11.08 2.46
CA VAL A 97 -19.28 10.64 2.96
C VAL A 97 -18.22 11.39 2.16
N GLU A 98 -17.33 12.07 2.85
CA GLU A 98 -16.17 12.72 2.26
C GLU A 98 -14.92 11.98 2.68
N ILE A 99 -14.14 11.51 1.71
CA ILE A 99 -12.89 10.75 1.90
C ILE A 99 -11.84 11.34 0.98
N ASP A 100 -10.75 11.86 1.54
CA ASP A 100 -9.68 12.50 0.77
C ASP A 100 -8.53 11.52 0.47
N TYR A 101 -8.87 10.34 -0.05
CA TYR A 101 -7.91 9.34 -0.50
C TYR A 101 -8.18 8.96 -1.95
N PRO A 102 -7.12 8.70 -2.77
CA PRO A 102 -7.29 8.35 -4.20
C PRO A 102 -8.16 7.12 -4.43
N TRP A 103 -8.19 6.19 -3.49
CA TRP A 103 -8.95 4.94 -3.57
C TRP A 103 -10.39 5.03 -3.02
N ALA A 104 -10.83 6.21 -2.56
CA ALA A 104 -12.19 6.39 -2.01
C ALA A 104 -13.30 5.91 -2.94
N HIS A 105 -13.10 6.03 -4.24
CA HIS A 105 -14.06 5.60 -5.27
C HIS A 105 -14.25 4.08 -5.36
N LEU A 106 -13.36 3.29 -4.72
CA LEU A 106 -13.45 1.82 -4.65
C LEU A 106 -14.34 1.35 -3.49
N LEU A 107 -14.68 2.24 -2.58
CA LEU A 107 -15.59 1.91 -1.48
C LEU A 107 -17.04 1.88 -1.97
N PRO A 108 -17.86 0.95 -1.46
CA PRO A 108 -19.27 0.89 -1.80
C PRO A 108 -19.99 2.15 -1.31
N THR A 109 -20.94 2.63 -2.10
CA THR A 109 -21.79 3.77 -1.74
C THR A 109 -22.98 3.38 -0.88
N ASP A 110 -23.33 2.10 -0.90
CA ASP A 110 -24.45 1.52 -0.19
C ASP A 110 -23.98 0.79 1.08
N SER A 111 -24.85 0.62 2.04
CA SER A 111 -24.59 -0.17 3.26
C SER A 111 -23.45 0.38 4.15
N ILE A 112 -23.43 1.70 4.34
CA ILE A 112 -22.49 2.36 5.24
C ILE A 112 -23.13 2.42 6.63
N THR A 113 -22.40 1.97 7.67
CA THR A 113 -22.73 2.26 9.08
C THR A 113 -21.68 3.20 9.67
N VAL A 114 -22.07 3.95 10.70
CA VAL A 114 -21.12 4.83 11.42
C VAL A 114 -19.99 4.01 12.07
N GLU A 115 -20.33 2.83 12.61
CA GLU A 115 -19.40 1.93 13.28
C GLU A 115 -18.33 1.39 12.29
N ASP A 116 -18.76 0.85 11.15
CA ASP A 116 -17.85 0.30 10.14
C ASP A 116 -16.96 1.40 9.55
N ALA A 117 -17.54 2.58 9.27
CA ALA A 117 -16.79 3.72 8.78
C ALA A 117 -15.76 4.23 9.80
N ASN A 118 -16.10 4.22 11.11
CA ASN A 118 -15.18 4.58 12.17
C ASN A 118 -14.02 3.59 12.28
N THR A 119 -14.31 2.29 12.25
CA THR A 119 -13.30 1.22 12.29
C THR A 119 -12.33 1.34 11.11
N LEU A 120 -12.85 1.51 9.89
CA LEU A 120 -12.00 1.72 8.71
C LEU A 120 -11.15 2.99 8.83
N ALA A 121 -11.75 4.09 9.33
CA ALA A 121 -11.04 5.35 9.53
C ALA A 121 -9.90 5.23 10.55
N GLU A 122 -10.07 4.46 11.63
CA GLU A 122 -9.02 4.15 12.62
C GLU A 122 -7.85 3.42 11.98
N CYS A 123 -8.14 2.37 11.20
CA CYS A 123 -7.11 1.63 10.47
C CYS A 123 -6.34 2.56 9.51
N VAL A 124 -7.05 3.29 8.67
CA VAL A 124 -6.49 4.20 7.66
C VAL A 124 -5.64 5.31 8.31
N GLN A 125 -6.07 5.85 9.44
CA GLN A 125 -5.32 6.88 10.17
C GLN A 125 -4.01 6.36 10.75
N ALA A 126 -3.92 5.07 11.07
CA ALA A 126 -2.72 4.44 11.59
C ALA A 126 -1.70 4.07 10.50
N MET A 127 -2.15 3.95 9.24
CA MET A 127 -1.35 3.48 8.11
C MET A 127 -0.29 4.49 7.65
N SER A 128 0.85 3.96 7.22
CA SER A 128 1.87 4.69 6.47
C SER A 128 1.40 4.98 5.04
N LYS A 129 2.09 5.88 4.33
CA LYS A 129 1.80 6.15 2.91
C LYS A 129 1.92 4.92 2.01
N ARG A 130 2.84 3.97 2.35
CA ARG A 130 3.02 2.73 1.61
C ARG A 130 1.82 1.80 1.84
N GLU A 131 1.38 1.66 3.08
CA GLU A 131 0.20 0.86 3.42
C GLU A 131 -1.08 1.44 2.83
N LEU A 132 -1.24 2.77 2.82
CA LEU A 132 -2.38 3.42 2.14
C LEU A 132 -2.40 3.18 0.63
N LYS A 133 -1.23 3.15 -0.03
CA LYS A 133 -1.11 2.77 -1.43
C LYS A 133 -1.46 1.30 -1.63
N MET A 134 -0.96 0.43 -0.75
CA MET A 134 -1.25 -1.01 -0.75
C MET A 134 -2.74 -1.27 -0.53
N LEU A 135 -3.36 -0.57 0.42
CA LEU A 135 -4.80 -0.66 0.65
C LEU A 135 -5.59 -0.32 -0.63
N GLY A 136 -5.21 0.75 -1.35
CA GLY A 136 -5.83 1.08 -2.63
C GLY A 136 -5.74 -0.06 -3.65
N ALA A 137 -4.56 -0.68 -3.79
CA ALA A 137 -4.36 -1.81 -4.66
C ALA A 137 -5.20 -3.03 -4.26
N VAL A 138 -5.25 -3.34 -2.95
CA VAL A 138 -6.04 -4.47 -2.43
C VAL A 138 -7.54 -4.24 -2.60
N LEU A 139 -8.03 -3.03 -2.31
CA LEU A 139 -9.45 -2.69 -2.49
C LEU A 139 -9.89 -2.82 -3.95
N GLU A 140 -9.00 -2.49 -4.92
CA GLU A 140 -9.28 -2.64 -6.35
C GLU A 140 -9.42 -4.11 -6.76
N VAL A 141 -8.62 -5.01 -6.16
CA VAL A 141 -8.67 -6.45 -6.47
C VAL A 141 -9.81 -7.16 -5.73
N GLU A 142 -9.97 -6.87 -4.42
CA GLU A 142 -10.94 -7.57 -3.57
C GLU A 142 -12.36 -7.04 -3.71
N GLU A 143 -12.54 -5.81 -4.24
CA GLU A 143 -13.86 -5.16 -4.50
C GLU A 143 -14.81 -5.31 -3.30
N PRO A 144 -14.55 -4.67 -2.15
CA PRO A 144 -15.35 -4.83 -0.94
C PRO A 144 -16.82 -4.47 -1.19
N ARG A 145 -17.74 -5.22 -0.59
CA ARG A 145 -19.19 -5.01 -0.72
C ARG A 145 -19.77 -4.10 0.36
N SER A 146 -18.97 -3.84 1.41
CA SER A 146 -19.38 -3.02 2.55
C SER A 146 -18.17 -2.31 3.15
N TYR A 147 -18.42 -1.30 3.98
CA TYR A 147 -17.38 -0.69 4.80
C TYR A 147 -16.79 -1.67 5.81
N TYR A 148 -17.60 -2.63 6.27
CA TYR A 148 -17.11 -3.73 7.11
C TYR A 148 -16.06 -4.57 6.38
N ASP A 149 -16.33 -4.99 5.13
CA ASP A 149 -15.36 -5.77 4.34
C ASP A 149 -14.07 -4.97 4.12
N ALA A 150 -14.18 -3.67 3.79
CA ALA A 150 -13.03 -2.79 3.64
C ALA A 150 -12.24 -2.63 4.95
N GLY A 151 -12.94 -2.58 6.09
CA GLY A 151 -12.33 -2.57 7.42
C GLY A 151 -11.57 -3.86 7.72
N CYS A 152 -12.13 -5.03 7.40
CA CYS A 152 -11.43 -6.31 7.52
C CYS A 152 -10.15 -6.36 6.67
N ILE A 153 -10.23 -5.93 5.41
CA ILE A 153 -9.06 -5.83 4.53
C ILE A 153 -8.00 -4.89 5.13
N ALA A 154 -8.42 -3.74 5.66
CA ALA A 154 -7.51 -2.78 6.27
C ALA A 154 -6.84 -3.31 7.56
N MET A 155 -7.55 -4.11 8.35
CA MET A 155 -7.00 -4.77 9.54
C MET A 155 -5.97 -5.85 9.18
N ASP A 156 -6.20 -6.57 8.09
CA ASP A 156 -5.35 -7.65 7.62
C ASP A 156 -4.34 -7.17 6.55
N ILE A 157 -4.00 -5.88 6.53
CA ILE A 157 -3.14 -5.30 5.48
C ILE A 157 -1.75 -5.95 5.42
N ASP A 158 -1.25 -6.49 6.53
CA ASP A 158 0.02 -7.23 6.61
C ASP A 158 -0.02 -8.58 5.87
N ASP A 159 -1.21 -9.06 5.47
CA ASP A 159 -1.36 -10.26 4.65
C ASP A 159 -1.11 -10.00 3.15
N TYR A 160 -0.78 -8.76 2.81
CA TYR A 160 -0.54 -8.33 1.45
C TYR A 160 0.84 -7.69 1.30
N GLU A 161 1.37 -7.72 0.09
CA GLU A 161 2.65 -7.13 -0.25
C GLU A 161 2.55 -6.36 -1.57
N LEU A 162 3.02 -5.09 -1.57
CA LEU A 162 3.26 -4.36 -2.82
C LEU A 162 4.50 -4.93 -3.49
N VAL A 163 4.34 -5.37 -4.72
CA VAL A 163 5.42 -5.81 -5.59
C VAL A 163 6.04 -4.58 -6.23
N ASP A 164 7.26 -4.26 -5.80
CA ASP A 164 8.02 -3.14 -6.34
C ASP A 164 8.91 -3.65 -7.49
N GLY A 165 9.08 -2.81 -8.51
CA GLY A 165 9.94 -3.10 -9.66
C GLY A 165 9.18 -3.46 -10.93
N SER A 166 9.95 -3.73 -11.97
CA SER A 166 9.45 -4.17 -13.29
C SER A 166 9.29 -5.68 -13.34
N GLU A 167 8.57 -6.19 -14.35
CA GLU A 167 8.49 -7.61 -14.69
C GLU A 167 9.90 -8.22 -14.81
N HIS A 168 10.82 -7.52 -15.47
CA HIS A 168 12.21 -7.90 -15.58
C HIS A 168 12.89 -8.11 -14.22
N GLU A 169 12.73 -7.17 -13.31
CA GLU A 169 13.30 -7.27 -11.95
C GLU A 169 12.66 -8.40 -11.16
N TYR A 170 11.38 -8.66 -11.38
CA TYR A 170 10.68 -9.77 -10.75
C TYR A 170 11.27 -11.11 -11.18
N ALA A 171 11.41 -11.35 -12.49
CA ALA A 171 12.05 -12.55 -13.04
C ALA A 171 13.49 -12.71 -12.55
N TRP A 172 14.25 -11.62 -12.56
CA TRP A 172 15.62 -11.62 -12.08
C TRP A 172 15.72 -12.05 -10.61
N ASN A 173 14.85 -11.51 -9.76
CA ASN A 173 14.81 -11.86 -8.34
C ASN A 173 14.32 -13.30 -8.12
N ALA A 174 13.36 -13.78 -8.89
CA ALA A 174 12.87 -15.16 -8.84
C ALA A 174 13.99 -16.16 -9.19
N LEU A 175 14.73 -15.93 -10.28
CA LEU A 175 15.86 -16.77 -10.68
C LEU A 175 17.00 -16.72 -9.65
N ARG A 176 17.29 -15.54 -9.08
CA ARG A 176 18.26 -15.41 -8.00
C ARG A 176 17.84 -16.19 -6.75
N ALA A 177 16.58 -16.16 -6.38
CA ALA A 177 16.04 -16.94 -5.28
C ALA A 177 16.09 -18.46 -5.55
N ALA A 178 15.96 -18.87 -6.82
CA ALA A 178 16.15 -20.24 -7.26
C ALA A 178 17.63 -20.68 -7.31
N GLY A 179 18.57 -19.77 -7.02
CA GLY A 179 20.01 -20.09 -6.91
C GLY A 179 20.85 -19.72 -8.13
N ALA A 180 20.31 -18.98 -9.11
CA ALA A 180 21.11 -18.47 -10.22
C ALA A 180 22.15 -17.45 -9.72
N SER A 181 23.40 -17.58 -10.21
CA SER A 181 24.44 -16.59 -9.90
C SER A 181 24.25 -15.32 -10.74
N GLU A 182 24.77 -14.20 -10.26
CA GLU A 182 24.74 -12.92 -10.98
C GLU A 182 25.36 -13.03 -12.37
N ASP A 183 26.52 -13.70 -12.48
CA ASP A 183 27.19 -13.92 -13.76
C ASP A 183 26.33 -14.74 -14.76
N ALA A 184 25.56 -15.71 -14.24
CA ALA A 184 24.64 -16.48 -15.07
C ALA A 184 23.45 -15.62 -15.54
N LEU A 185 22.91 -14.77 -14.67
CA LEU A 185 21.81 -13.87 -14.99
C LEU A 185 22.25 -12.81 -16.01
N GLU A 186 23.43 -12.22 -15.84
CA GLU A 186 24.00 -11.29 -16.82
C GLU A 186 24.23 -11.93 -18.19
N MET A 187 24.71 -13.19 -18.21
CA MET A 187 24.89 -13.92 -19.46
C MET A 187 23.56 -14.22 -20.15
N LEU A 188 22.51 -14.50 -19.40
CA LEU A 188 21.15 -14.76 -19.91
C LEU A 188 20.45 -13.51 -20.41
N ASN A 189 20.80 -12.32 -19.89
CA ASN A 189 20.11 -11.06 -20.18
C ASN A 189 20.05 -10.68 -21.67
N GLY A 190 21.00 -11.17 -22.49
CA GLY A 190 20.97 -10.97 -23.94
C GLY A 190 20.18 -12.01 -24.73
N TYR A 191 19.72 -13.08 -24.09
CA TYR A 191 19.11 -14.26 -24.74
C TYR A 191 17.73 -14.64 -24.18
N THR A 192 17.33 -14.09 -23.06
CA THR A 192 16.09 -14.40 -22.37
C THR A 192 15.19 -13.18 -22.35
N ASP A 193 13.91 -13.37 -22.68
CA ASP A 193 12.89 -12.34 -22.49
C ASP A 193 12.46 -12.34 -21.01
N PHE A 194 13.17 -11.55 -20.21
CA PHE A 194 12.91 -11.44 -18.77
C PHE A 194 11.57 -10.78 -18.46
N ASP A 195 11.06 -9.91 -19.34
CA ASP A 195 9.75 -9.29 -19.13
C ASP A 195 8.63 -10.33 -19.30
N ALA A 196 8.73 -11.20 -20.31
CA ALA A 196 7.79 -12.29 -20.47
C ALA A 196 7.86 -13.29 -19.30
N LEU A 197 9.08 -13.69 -18.90
CA LEU A 197 9.28 -14.57 -17.75
C LEU A 197 8.73 -13.95 -16.46
N GLY A 198 8.95 -12.66 -16.25
CA GLY A 198 8.46 -11.96 -15.06
C GLY A 198 6.94 -11.92 -14.99
N ARG A 199 6.25 -11.72 -16.11
CA ARG A 199 4.78 -11.81 -16.17
C ARG A 199 4.28 -13.20 -15.80
N ASP A 200 4.90 -14.25 -16.36
CA ASP A 200 4.52 -15.63 -16.07
C ASP A 200 4.73 -15.95 -14.57
N GLU A 201 5.86 -15.53 -14.00
CA GLU A 201 6.15 -15.72 -12.57
C GLU A 201 5.20 -14.88 -11.66
N MET A 202 4.92 -13.63 -12.03
CA MET A 202 3.95 -12.79 -11.30
C MET A 202 2.55 -13.42 -11.33
N GLU A 203 2.12 -13.94 -12.49
CA GLU A 203 0.84 -14.66 -12.62
C GLU A 203 0.81 -15.93 -11.76
N ALA A 204 1.88 -16.72 -11.79
CA ALA A 204 2.03 -17.93 -11.00
C ALA A 204 2.00 -17.65 -9.48
N ASP A 205 2.59 -16.52 -9.05
CA ASP A 205 2.60 -16.06 -7.66
C ASP A 205 1.30 -15.37 -7.24
N GLY A 206 0.34 -15.25 -8.16
CA GLY A 206 -0.96 -14.60 -7.90
C GLY A 206 -0.87 -13.09 -7.75
N VAL A 207 0.16 -12.45 -8.30
CA VAL A 207 0.28 -10.98 -8.35
C VAL A 207 -0.83 -10.40 -9.21
N ARG A 208 -1.42 -9.29 -8.76
CA ARG A 208 -2.44 -8.53 -9.48
C ARG A 208 -1.95 -7.11 -9.74
N GLU A 209 -2.08 -6.66 -10.98
CA GLU A 209 -1.79 -5.27 -11.35
C GLU A 209 -3.01 -4.39 -11.11
N THR A 210 -2.78 -3.20 -10.54
CA THR A 210 -3.83 -2.24 -10.22
C THR A 210 -3.38 -0.81 -10.55
N ALA A 211 -4.30 0.15 -10.51
CA ALA A 211 -3.98 1.56 -10.66
C ALA A 211 -3.03 2.08 -9.56
N PHE A 212 -2.93 1.37 -8.42
CA PHE A 212 -2.07 1.73 -7.28
C PHE A 212 -0.75 0.95 -7.26
N GLY A 213 -0.51 0.06 -8.23
CA GLY A 213 0.67 -0.79 -8.33
C GLY A 213 0.32 -2.27 -8.24
N SER A 214 1.33 -3.12 -8.38
CA SER A 214 1.16 -4.56 -8.32
C SER A 214 1.15 -5.03 -6.88
N VAL A 215 0.25 -5.95 -6.55
CA VAL A 215 0.04 -6.47 -5.20
C VAL A 215 -0.15 -7.98 -5.22
N LYS A 216 0.36 -8.67 -4.21
CA LYS A 216 0.10 -10.10 -3.99
C LYS A 216 -0.41 -10.34 -2.58
N ARG A 217 -1.16 -11.43 -2.41
CA ARG A 217 -1.57 -11.92 -1.11
C ARG A 217 -0.59 -13.00 -0.62
N LEU A 218 -0.21 -12.94 0.67
CA LEU A 218 0.86 -13.79 1.21
C LEU A 218 0.37 -15.13 1.77
N SER A 219 -0.79 -15.16 2.42
CA SER A 219 -1.22 -16.31 3.23
C SER A 219 -2.25 -17.22 2.55
N ALA A 220 -2.96 -16.74 1.53
CA ALA A 220 -4.04 -17.48 0.90
C ALA A 220 -4.29 -16.99 -0.54
N PRO A 221 -5.04 -17.75 -1.36
CA PRO A 221 -5.55 -17.20 -2.62
C PRO A 221 -6.46 -16.00 -2.34
N TRP A 222 -6.60 -15.13 -3.33
CA TRP A 222 -7.48 -13.96 -3.26
C TRP A 222 -8.88 -14.35 -2.80
N LEU A 223 -9.53 -13.50 -2.00
CA LEU A 223 -10.87 -13.76 -1.46
C LEU A 223 -11.91 -13.91 -2.58
N ARG A 224 -11.72 -13.19 -3.69
CA ARG A 224 -12.46 -13.38 -4.92
C ARG A 224 -11.56 -14.07 -5.96
N GLN A 225 -11.70 -15.37 -6.08
CA GLN A 225 -11.29 -16.05 -7.30
C GLN A 225 -12.37 -15.79 -8.35
N GLU A 226 -11.98 -15.37 -9.57
CA GLU A 226 -12.91 -15.40 -10.70
C GLU A 226 -13.49 -16.82 -10.79
N PRO A 227 -14.82 -16.97 -10.97
CA PRO A 227 -15.38 -18.27 -11.17
C PRO A 227 -14.68 -18.88 -12.40
N GLU A 228 -14.01 -20.01 -12.23
CA GLU A 228 -13.46 -20.76 -13.34
C GLU A 228 -14.57 -20.87 -14.39
N MET A 229 -14.35 -20.24 -15.56
CA MET A 229 -15.26 -20.40 -16.70
C MET A 229 -15.20 -21.86 -17.06
N GLY A 230 -16.27 -22.57 -16.68
CA GLY A 230 -16.40 -24.01 -16.78
C GLY A 230 -15.92 -24.48 -18.15
N GLN A 231 -14.98 -25.39 -18.10
CA GLN A 231 -14.68 -26.23 -19.25
C GLN A 231 -16.00 -26.83 -19.73
N THR A 232 -16.54 -26.27 -20.80
CA THR A 232 -17.62 -26.90 -21.56
C THR A 232 -17.05 -28.16 -22.11
N MET A 233 -17.31 -29.25 -21.43
CA MET A 233 -17.10 -30.59 -22.03
C MET A 233 -18.05 -30.71 -23.23
N CYS A 234 -17.48 -30.79 -24.42
CA CYS A 234 -18.12 -31.37 -25.59
C CYS A 234 -18.05 -32.89 -25.53
#